data_84ce0f9dc2b926e284475d1cf9716ef8
#
_entry.id   84ce0f9dc2b926e284475d1cf9716ef8
#
_cell.length_a   1.000
_cell.length_b   1.000
_cell.length_c   1.000
_cell.angle_alpha   90.00
_cell.angle_beta   90.00
_cell.angle_gamma   90.00
#
_symmetry.space_group_name_H-M   'P 1'
#
loop_
_entity.id
_entity.type
_entity.pdbx_description
1 polymer ?
#
loop_
_entity_poly.entity_id
_entity_poly.type
_entity_poly.pdbx_seq_one_letter_code
_entity_poly.pdbx_strand_id
1 'polypeptide(L)'
;MAIGTQHPQQGAFSPVEPETWKSAAFPLGAQVLSDTTTFAVYSKNAVRVLLEIYRAPMGEAAHFEYWLERGADNVWRAQLERVPHGTFYAFRCWGPNWPLSPEWQRGNSASGFISDVDANGNRFNPNKLLFDPYARELSHDRETPAMKESFHHNAGMYGSGPDFYSGIDNRHPPVVRRAFDTGPWAPKSVVVQDRTDTGTKPRIQQKDAAIYE
;
A
#
# COMPACT_ATOMS: atom_id res chain seq x y z
N MET A 1 -20.15 -1.97 -18.48
CA MET A 1 -20.46 -0.96 -17.47
C MET A 1 -19.12 -0.58 -16.83
N ALA A 2 -18.75 0.69 -16.89
CA ALA A 2 -17.61 1.15 -16.14
C ALA A 2 -17.91 0.87 -14.67
N ILE A 3 -17.04 0.10 -14.00
CA ILE A 3 -17.08 -0.08 -12.55
C ILE A 3 -16.90 1.32 -12.01
N GLY A 4 -17.97 1.85 -11.41
CA GLY A 4 -18.01 3.23 -11.00
C GLY A 4 -16.81 3.56 -10.12
N THR A 5 -16.08 4.55 -10.49
CA THR A 5 -15.07 5.25 -9.72
C THR A 5 -15.70 6.01 -8.55
N GLN A 6 -16.73 5.46 -7.94
CA GLN A 6 -17.26 6.05 -6.72
C GLN A 6 -16.36 5.65 -5.58
N HIS A 7 -15.29 6.42 -5.47
CA HIS A 7 -14.57 6.51 -4.22
C HIS A 7 -15.48 7.18 -3.21
N PRO A 8 -15.55 6.69 -1.99
CA PRO A 8 -16.10 7.47 -0.91
C PRO A 8 -15.18 8.67 -0.72
N GLN A 9 -15.41 9.72 -1.48
CA GLN A 9 -14.74 11.01 -1.31
C GLN A 9 -15.27 11.67 -0.05
N GLN A 10 -14.90 11.13 1.07
CA GLN A 10 -15.13 11.78 2.36
C GLN A 10 -13.77 12.07 2.97
N GLY A 11 -13.16 13.18 2.59
CA GLY A 11 -11.91 13.54 3.18
C GLY A 11 -11.24 14.76 2.57
N ALA A 12 -10.18 15.19 3.19
CA ALA A 12 -9.43 16.39 2.88
C ALA A 12 -8.57 16.33 1.61
N PHE A 13 -8.62 15.24 0.85
CA PHE A 13 -7.74 15.03 -0.30
C PHE A 13 -8.55 15.07 -1.59
N SER A 14 -8.32 16.07 -2.40
CA SER A 14 -8.95 16.19 -3.71
C SER A 14 -8.03 15.57 -4.77
N PRO A 15 -8.55 14.68 -5.63
CA PRO A 15 -7.79 14.20 -6.76
C PRO A 15 -7.57 15.33 -7.76
N VAL A 16 -6.36 15.40 -8.31
CA VAL A 16 -6.06 16.23 -9.46
C VAL A 16 -6.50 15.48 -10.72
N GLU A 17 -7.09 16.18 -11.67
CA GLU A 17 -7.61 15.58 -12.90
C GLU A 17 -6.53 14.75 -13.63
N PRO A 18 -6.79 13.46 -13.91
CA PRO A 18 -5.79 12.54 -14.49
C PRO A 18 -5.20 13.02 -15.81
N GLU A 19 -5.94 13.76 -16.60
CA GLU A 19 -5.48 14.27 -17.90
C GLU A 19 -4.30 15.23 -17.78
N THR A 20 -4.11 15.84 -16.61
CA THR A 20 -3.01 16.76 -16.37
C THR A 20 -1.69 16.08 -16.04
N TRP A 21 -1.73 14.84 -15.52
CA TRP A 21 -0.55 14.17 -15.01
C TRP A 21 -0.37 12.70 -15.44
N LYS A 22 -1.37 12.10 -16.05
CA LYS A 22 -1.39 10.68 -16.45
C LYS A 22 -0.16 10.24 -17.25
N SER A 23 0.36 11.13 -18.09
CA SER A 23 1.56 10.89 -18.90
C SER A 23 2.84 11.44 -18.26
N ALA A 24 2.77 12.02 -17.07
CA ALA A 24 3.92 12.60 -16.42
C ALA A 24 4.85 11.50 -15.87
N ALA A 25 6.15 11.71 -16.02
CA ALA A 25 7.18 10.83 -15.48
C ALA A 25 7.41 11.16 -13.99
N PHE A 26 6.51 10.73 -13.12
CA PHE A 26 6.73 10.89 -11.68
C PHE A 26 7.81 9.91 -11.20
N PRO A 27 8.69 10.35 -10.30
CA PRO A 27 9.52 9.43 -9.54
C PRO A 27 8.64 8.41 -8.79
N LEU A 28 9.14 7.18 -8.66
CA LEU A 28 8.44 6.17 -7.87
C LEU A 28 8.41 6.58 -6.38
N GLY A 29 7.37 6.12 -5.69
CA GLY A 29 7.10 6.52 -4.32
C GLY A 29 6.16 7.72 -4.20
N ALA A 30 6.02 8.24 -2.98
CA ALA A 30 5.29 9.47 -2.71
C ALA A 30 6.22 10.68 -2.82
N GLN A 31 5.83 11.69 -3.60
CA GLN A 31 6.58 12.93 -3.76
C GLN A 31 5.68 14.11 -3.40
N VAL A 32 6.10 14.89 -2.41
CA VAL A 32 5.39 16.12 -2.03
C VAL A 32 5.90 17.27 -2.92
N LEU A 33 5.00 17.82 -3.70
CA LEU A 33 5.19 19.04 -4.46
C LEU A 33 4.64 20.24 -3.64
N SER A 34 4.60 21.45 -4.23
CA SER A 34 4.12 22.63 -3.50
C SER A 34 2.73 22.43 -2.87
N ASP A 35 1.76 22.06 -3.69
CA ASP A 35 0.34 21.97 -3.28
C ASP A 35 -0.26 20.59 -3.53
N THR A 36 0.50 19.67 -4.06
CA THR A 36 0.05 18.32 -4.42
C THR A 36 1.04 17.27 -3.96
N THR A 37 0.58 16.04 -3.86
CA THR A 37 1.43 14.87 -3.63
C THR A 37 1.15 13.85 -4.71
N THR A 38 2.23 13.37 -5.35
CA THR A 38 2.14 12.29 -6.34
C THR A 38 2.46 10.96 -5.68
N PHE A 39 1.79 9.93 -6.12
CA PHE A 39 2.03 8.54 -5.74
C PHE A 39 2.29 7.74 -7.01
N ALA A 40 3.38 7.01 -7.04
CA ALA A 40 3.74 6.21 -8.21
C ALA A 40 4.36 4.87 -7.80
N VAL A 41 3.78 3.77 -8.30
CA VAL A 41 4.28 2.42 -8.04
C VAL A 41 4.29 1.59 -9.31
N TYR A 42 5.39 0.87 -9.55
CA TYR A 42 5.51 -0.03 -10.68
C TYR A 42 4.83 -1.36 -10.41
N SER A 43 3.95 -1.78 -11.30
CA SER A 43 3.42 -3.15 -11.32
C SER A 43 2.96 -3.55 -12.71
N LYS A 44 3.75 -4.40 -13.36
CA LYS A 44 3.48 -4.89 -14.72
C LYS A 44 2.20 -5.73 -14.79
N ASN A 45 2.00 -6.58 -13.80
CA ASN A 45 0.96 -7.61 -13.83
C ASN A 45 -0.31 -7.21 -13.05
N ALA A 46 -0.29 -6.11 -12.31
CA ALA A 46 -1.50 -5.62 -11.67
C ALA A 46 -2.56 -5.24 -12.71
N VAL A 47 -3.81 -5.55 -12.43
CA VAL A 47 -4.98 -5.13 -13.23
C VAL A 47 -5.70 -3.96 -12.58
N ARG A 48 -5.54 -3.77 -11.27
CA ARG A 48 -5.99 -2.61 -10.51
C ARG A 48 -5.10 -2.36 -9.32
N VAL A 49 -4.89 -1.10 -8.98
CA VAL A 49 -4.17 -0.65 -7.79
C VAL A 49 -4.99 0.43 -7.10
N LEU A 50 -5.25 0.23 -5.81
CA LEU A 50 -5.95 1.15 -4.94
C LEU A 50 -4.93 1.77 -3.96
N LEU A 51 -4.87 3.08 -3.91
CA LEU A 51 -4.21 3.83 -2.86
C LEU A 51 -5.16 3.94 -1.67
N GLU A 52 -4.70 3.57 -0.50
CA GLU A 52 -5.39 3.79 0.78
C GLU A 52 -4.60 4.76 1.64
N ILE A 53 -5.27 5.76 2.21
CA ILE A 53 -4.70 6.74 3.12
C ILE A 53 -5.32 6.57 4.50
N TYR A 54 -4.48 6.66 5.52
CA TYR A 54 -4.83 6.38 6.90
C TYR A 54 -4.49 7.57 7.81
N ARG A 55 -5.26 7.73 8.89
CA ARG A 55 -5.00 8.73 9.94
C ARG A 55 -4.06 8.20 11.01
N ALA A 56 -4.12 6.90 11.26
CA ALA A 56 -3.30 6.24 12.27
C ALA A 56 -2.44 5.13 11.64
N PRO A 57 -1.30 4.80 12.24
CA PRO A 57 -0.43 3.73 11.78
C PRO A 57 -1.08 2.36 11.92
N MET A 58 -1.93 2.16 12.93
CA MET A 58 -2.62 0.90 13.23
C MET A 58 -4.01 1.13 13.80
N GLY A 59 -4.84 0.08 13.78
CA GLY A 59 -6.12 0.02 14.47
C GLY A 59 -7.31 0.58 13.69
N GLU A 60 -7.08 1.19 12.54
CA GLU A 60 -8.13 1.85 11.76
C GLU A 60 -8.20 1.34 10.33
N ALA A 61 -9.39 1.41 9.74
CA ALA A 61 -9.59 1.25 8.31
C ALA A 61 -9.07 2.48 7.55
N ALA A 62 -8.90 2.34 6.23
CA ALA A 62 -8.54 3.46 5.38
C ALA A 62 -9.56 4.60 5.53
N HIS A 63 -9.03 5.82 5.69
CA HIS A 63 -9.82 7.03 5.76
C HIS A 63 -10.21 7.57 4.39
N PHE A 64 -9.34 7.34 3.40
CA PHE A 64 -9.52 7.79 2.03
C PHE A 64 -8.96 6.74 1.08
N GLU A 65 -9.59 6.60 -0.09
CA GLU A 65 -9.23 5.62 -1.12
C GLU A 65 -9.24 6.27 -2.49
N TYR A 66 -8.26 5.92 -3.32
CA TYR A 66 -8.17 6.40 -4.70
C TYR A 66 -7.60 5.33 -5.64
N TRP A 67 -8.31 5.08 -6.76
CA TRP A 67 -7.80 4.20 -7.81
C TRP A 67 -6.67 4.86 -8.58
N LEU A 68 -5.52 4.21 -8.65
CA LEU A 68 -4.42 4.71 -9.47
C LEU A 68 -4.68 4.46 -10.95
N GLU A 69 -4.18 5.36 -11.78
CA GLU A 69 -4.21 5.26 -13.22
C GLU A 69 -2.92 4.60 -13.74
N ARG A 70 -3.09 3.63 -14.66
CA ARG A 70 -1.98 2.90 -15.25
C ARG A 70 -1.42 3.65 -16.45
N GLY A 71 -0.11 3.95 -16.42
CA GLY A 71 0.63 4.44 -17.57
C GLY A 71 1.06 3.32 -18.53
N ALA A 72 1.48 3.72 -19.74
CA ALA A 72 2.02 2.78 -20.73
C ALA A 72 3.32 2.08 -20.27
N ASP A 73 4.03 2.69 -19.33
CA ASP A 73 5.25 2.18 -18.68
C ASP A 73 5.00 1.20 -17.53
N ASN A 74 3.74 0.78 -17.31
CA ASN A 74 3.29 -0.06 -16.21
C ASN A 74 3.46 0.57 -14.82
N VAL A 75 3.66 1.86 -14.75
CA VAL A 75 3.62 2.61 -13.50
C VAL A 75 2.18 3.07 -13.25
N TRP A 76 1.72 2.80 -12.05
CA TRP A 76 0.42 3.23 -11.54
C TRP A 76 0.59 4.53 -10.78
N ARG A 77 -0.23 5.53 -11.10
CA ARG A 77 -0.07 6.91 -10.60
C ARG A 77 -1.35 7.47 -10.03
N ALA A 78 -1.18 8.35 -9.07
CA ALA A 78 -2.21 9.27 -8.58
C ALA A 78 -1.55 10.60 -8.23
N GLN A 79 -2.28 11.69 -8.36
CA GLN A 79 -1.92 12.99 -7.82
C GLN A 79 -3.08 13.51 -6.99
N LEU A 80 -2.80 13.86 -5.76
CA LEU A 80 -3.79 14.37 -4.80
C LEU A 80 -3.34 15.73 -4.28
N GLU A 81 -4.30 16.62 -4.04
CA GLU A 81 -4.06 17.89 -3.38
C GLU A 81 -3.93 17.72 -1.87
N ARG A 82 -3.04 18.49 -1.28
CA ARG A 82 -2.93 18.68 0.17
C ARG A 82 -2.69 17.42 1.01
N VAL A 83 -2.00 16.43 0.47
CA VAL A 83 -1.55 15.30 1.31
C VAL A 83 -0.28 15.72 2.04
N PRO A 84 -0.34 15.94 3.37
CA PRO A 84 0.78 16.50 4.11
C PRO A 84 1.86 15.45 4.41
N HIS A 85 3.06 15.95 4.72
CA HIS A 85 4.10 15.16 5.37
C HIS A 85 3.56 14.47 6.64
N GLY A 86 3.99 13.22 6.87
CA GLY A 86 3.56 12.41 7.99
C GLY A 86 2.28 11.61 7.74
N THR A 87 1.62 11.78 6.59
CA THR A 87 0.43 10.99 6.24
C THR A 87 0.80 9.54 5.95
N PHE A 88 0.04 8.60 6.47
CA PHE A 88 0.20 7.17 6.23
C PHE A 88 -0.54 6.74 4.97
N TYR A 89 0.11 5.93 4.13
CA TYR A 89 -0.50 5.40 2.92
C TYR A 89 -0.02 3.99 2.60
N ALA A 90 -0.78 3.27 1.80
CA ALA A 90 -0.42 1.96 1.31
C ALA A 90 -1.25 1.58 0.07
N PHE A 91 -1.00 0.41 -0.51
CA PHE A 91 -1.67 -0.04 -1.71
C PHE A 91 -2.39 -1.36 -1.52
N ARG A 92 -3.51 -1.53 -2.26
CA ARG A 92 -4.09 -2.84 -2.54
C ARG A 92 -3.99 -3.12 -4.03
N CYS A 93 -3.66 -4.36 -4.36
CA CYS A 93 -3.46 -4.76 -5.75
C CYS A 93 -4.31 -5.98 -6.11
N TRP A 94 -4.88 -5.92 -7.30
CA TRP A 94 -5.54 -7.03 -7.97
C TRP A 94 -4.73 -7.43 -9.19
N GLY A 95 -4.75 -8.70 -9.55
CA GLY A 95 -4.02 -9.22 -10.69
C GLY A 95 -4.68 -10.43 -11.32
N PRO A 96 -4.00 -11.13 -12.24
CA PRO A 96 -4.60 -12.23 -12.98
C PRO A 96 -5.12 -13.39 -12.12
N ASN A 97 -4.44 -13.67 -11.01
CA ASN A 97 -4.85 -14.73 -10.07
C ASN A 97 -5.99 -14.31 -9.13
N TRP A 98 -6.26 -13.01 -9.07
CA TRP A 98 -7.37 -12.43 -8.30
C TRP A 98 -7.79 -11.10 -8.94
N PRO A 99 -8.56 -11.13 -10.06
CA PRO A 99 -9.08 -9.92 -10.68
C PRO A 99 -10.12 -9.22 -9.79
N LEU A 100 -10.27 -7.92 -10.00
CA LEU A 100 -11.28 -7.15 -9.30
C LEU A 100 -12.68 -7.64 -9.68
N SER A 101 -13.45 -8.02 -8.68
CA SER A 101 -14.88 -8.30 -8.77
C SER A 101 -15.67 -7.14 -8.16
N PRO A 102 -16.81 -6.73 -8.75
CA PRO A 102 -17.70 -5.74 -8.14
C PRO A 102 -18.24 -6.13 -6.77
N GLU A 103 -18.25 -7.42 -6.47
CA GLU A 103 -18.74 -7.99 -5.20
C GLU A 103 -17.63 -8.15 -4.18
N TRP A 104 -16.39 -7.79 -4.53
CA TRP A 104 -15.29 -7.91 -3.59
C TRP A 104 -15.46 -6.96 -2.41
N GLN A 105 -15.24 -7.50 -1.24
CA GLN A 105 -15.22 -6.77 0.01
C GLN A 105 -14.00 -7.19 0.84
N ARG A 106 -13.48 -6.29 1.64
CA ARG A 106 -12.41 -6.61 2.59
C ARG A 106 -12.84 -7.77 3.49
N GLY A 107 -11.92 -8.69 3.70
CA GLY A 107 -12.22 -9.88 4.48
C GLY A 107 -12.97 -10.98 3.71
N ASN A 108 -13.18 -10.81 2.41
CA ASN A 108 -13.82 -11.82 1.55
C ASN A 108 -12.75 -12.57 0.73
N SER A 109 -12.82 -13.90 0.72
CA SER A 109 -11.90 -14.77 -0.01
C SER A 109 -12.49 -15.39 -1.29
N ALA A 110 -13.74 -15.11 -1.60
CA ALA A 110 -14.44 -15.77 -2.72
C ALA A 110 -14.53 -14.88 -3.97
N SER A 111 -14.89 -13.60 -3.80
CA SER A 111 -15.19 -12.72 -4.93
C SER A 111 -13.96 -12.39 -5.76
N GLY A 112 -13.96 -12.84 -7.01
CA GLY A 112 -12.85 -12.66 -7.96
C GLY A 112 -11.67 -13.60 -7.76
N PHE A 113 -11.62 -14.39 -6.70
CA PHE A 113 -10.52 -15.30 -6.43
C PHE A 113 -10.48 -16.45 -7.43
N ILE A 114 -9.30 -16.68 -8.02
CA ILE A 114 -9.03 -17.81 -8.93
C ILE A 114 -8.05 -18.78 -8.28
N SER A 115 -6.90 -18.27 -7.83
CA SER A 115 -5.85 -19.09 -7.22
C SER A 115 -4.94 -18.27 -6.33
N ASP A 116 -4.26 -18.88 -5.38
CA ASP A 116 -3.25 -18.20 -4.56
C ASP A 116 -2.02 -17.83 -5.40
N VAL A 117 -1.71 -18.68 -6.37
CA VAL A 117 -0.60 -18.48 -7.33
C VAL A 117 -1.05 -18.96 -8.68
N ASP A 118 -0.90 -18.16 -9.73
CA ASP A 118 -1.18 -18.59 -11.09
C ASP A 118 0.06 -19.23 -11.75
N ALA A 119 -0.12 -19.71 -12.98
CA ALA A 119 0.95 -20.37 -13.74
C ALA A 119 2.15 -19.44 -14.05
N ASN A 120 1.96 -18.13 -13.97
CA ASN A 120 3.00 -17.12 -14.19
C ASN A 120 3.64 -16.64 -12.86
N GLY A 121 3.26 -17.22 -11.73
CA GLY A 121 3.78 -16.87 -10.42
C GLY A 121 3.14 -15.63 -9.79
N ASN A 122 2.06 -15.10 -10.34
CA ASN A 122 1.34 -13.98 -9.74
C ASN A 122 0.67 -14.41 -8.44
N ARG A 123 0.77 -13.54 -7.40
CA ARG A 123 0.30 -13.81 -6.03
C ARG A 123 -0.52 -12.63 -5.48
N PHE A 124 -1.32 -12.01 -6.30
CA PHE A 124 -2.15 -10.90 -5.84
C PHE A 124 -3.18 -11.38 -4.83
N ASN A 125 -3.30 -10.63 -3.75
CA ASN A 125 -4.34 -10.81 -2.74
C ASN A 125 -4.80 -9.42 -2.24
N PRO A 126 -5.96 -8.95 -2.67
CA PRO A 126 -6.44 -7.62 -2.31
C PRO A 126 -6.78 -7.45 -0.83
N ASN A 127 -6.85 -8.52 -0.04
CA ASN A 127 -6.98 -8.43 1.41
C ASN A 127 -5.64 -8.09 2.10
N LYS A 128 -4.52 -8.19 1.39
CA LYS A 128 -3.20 -7.88 1.93
C LYS A 128 -2.79 -6.47 1.55
N LEU A 129 -2.68 -5.62 2.55
CA LEU A 129 -2.16 -4.27 2.36
C LEU A 129 -0.66 -4.33 2.07
N LEU A 130 -0.23 -3.59 1.08
CA LEU A 130 1.16 -3.51 0.65
C LEU A 130 1.70 -2.11 0.92
N PHE A 131 2.77 -2.00 1.67
CA PHE A 131 3.50 -0.74 1.74
C PHE A 131 4.23 -0.46 0.41
N ASP A 132 4.52 0.79 0.16
CA ASP A 132 5.23 1.22 -1.03
C ASP A 132 6.70 0.77 -0.95
N PRO A 133 7.20 0.00 -1.91
CA PRO A 133 8.60 -0.42 -1.93
C PRO A 133 9.59 0.75 -2.09
N TYR A 134 9.10 1.92 -2.49
CA TYR A 134 9.89 3.16 -2.65
C TYR A 134 9.68 4.14 -1.49
N ALA A 135 8.97 3.72 -0.44
CA ALA A 135 8.78 4.55 0.75
C ALA A 135 10.12 4.82 1.44
N ARG A 136 10.28 6.06 1.88
CA ARG A 136 11.46 6.48 2.66
C ARG A 136 11.32 6.19 4.15
N GLU A 137 10.09 5.97 4.60
CA GLU A 137 9.77 5.70 6.00
C GLU A 137 8.54 4.79 6.08
N LEU A 138 8.53 3.90 7.06
CA LEU A 138 7.40 3.06 7.42
C LEU A 138 6.88 3.45 8.80
N SER A 139 5.60 3.26 9.02
CA SER A 139 4.91 3.64 10.26
C SER A 139 5.36 2.85 11.47
N HIS A 140 5.73 1.59 11.28
CA HIS A 140 6.18 0.67 12.34
C HIS A 140 6.78 -0.59 11.72
N ASP A 141 7.41 -1.40 12.53
CA ASP A 141 7.92 -2.70 12.15
C ASP A 141 6.79 -3.67 11.80
N ARG A 142 7.11 -4.66 10.96
CA ARG A 142 6.17 -5.69 10.54
C ARG A 142 5.51 -6.43 11.70
N GLU A 143 6.23 -6.62 12.79
CA GLU A 143 5.77 -7.34 13.98
C GLU A 143 5.96 -6.50 15.23
N THR A 144 4.94 -5.79 15.63
CA THR A 144 4.93 -5.07 16.90
C THR A 144 4.34 -5.94 18.01
N PRO A 145 4.66 -5.68 19.29
CA PRO A 145 4.00 -6.33 20.42
C PRO A 145 2.48 -6.20 20.38
N ALA A 146 1.96 -5.04 20.02
CA ALA A 146 0.53 -4.80 19.89
C ALA A 146 -0.12 -5.67 18.81
N MET A 147 0.57 -5.89 17.68
CA MET A 147 0.11 -6.79 16.63
C MET A 147 0.09 -8.24 17.11
N LYS A 148 1.13 -8.68 17.85
CA LYS A 148 1.17 -10.02 18.43
C LYS A 148 0.06 -10.24 19.44
N GLU A 149 -0.21 -9.27 20.27
CA GLU A 149 -1.28 -9.34 21.26
C GLU A 149 -2.65 -9.38 20.60
N SER A 150 -2.89 -8.55 19.58
CA SER A 150 -4.17 -8.47 18.88
C SER A 150 -4.48 -9.69 18.01
N PHE A 151 -3.46 -10.36 17.47
CA PHE A 151 -3.63 -11.44 16.50
C PHE A 151 -2.97 -12.75 16.91
N HIS A 152 -2.40 -12.84 18.04
CA HIS A 152 -1.70 -14.00 18.60
C HIS A 152 -0.67 -14.67 17.68
N HIS A 153 -0.77 -14.45 16.34
CA HIS A 153 0.17 -14.96 15.34
C HIS A 153 0.11 -14.19 14.04
N ASN A 154 1.24 -13.83 13.54
CA ASN A 154 1.40 -13.02 12.32
C ASN A 154 1.18 -13.79 11.01
N ALA A 155 1.13 -15.12 11.05
CA ALA A 155 1.05 -15.92 9.85
C ALA A 155 -0.22 -15.66 9.02
N GLY A 156 -1.33 -15.33 9.67
CA GLY A 156 -2.57 -14.94 8.99
C GLY A 156 -2.49 -13.57 8.34
N MET A 157 -1.67 -12.67 8.86
CA MET A 157 -1.56 -11.30 8.36
C MET A 157 -0.81 -11.20 7.05
N TYR A 158 0.30 -11.91 6.91
CA TYR A 158 1.24 -11.67 5.81
C TYR A 158 1.22 -12.77 4.74
N GLY A 159 0.61 -13.90 5.02
CA GLY A 159 0.48 -14.98 4.06
C GLY A 159 -0.76 -14.84 3.20
N SER A 160 -0.65 -15.13 1.92
CA SER A 160 -1.78 -15.38 1.02
C SER A 160 -1.93 -16.87 0.69
N GLY A 161 -1.33 -17.72 1.50
CA GLY A 161 -1.39 -19.16 1.33
C GLY A 161 -2.69 -19.79 1.84
N PRO A 162 -2.72 -21.12 1.95
CA PRO A 162 -3.96 -21.90 2.12
C PRO A 162 -4.83 -21.45 3.29
N ASP A 163 -6.05 -21.86 3.23
CA ASP A 163 -7.24 -21.30 3.86
C ASP A 163 -7.19 -21.11 5.37
N PHE A 164 -6.38 -21.86 6.08
CA PHE A 164 -6.42 -21.82 7.52
C PHE A 164 -5.10 -21.35 8.12
N TYR A 165 -5.23 -20.49 9.09
CA TYR A 165 -4.17 -20.19 10.00
C TYR A 165 -3.88 -21.44 10.85
N SER A 166 -2.67 -21.97 10.75
CA SER A 166 -2.17 -23.06 11.60
C SER A 166 -1.65 -22.53 12.94
N GLY A 167 -2.37 -21.59 13.54
CA GLY A 167 -2.02 -21.06 14.83
C GLY A 167 -2.25 -22.08 15.92
N ILE A 168 -1.37 -22.12 16.87
CA ILE A 168 -1.41 -23.05 18.01
C ILE A 168 -2.40 -22.56 19.08
N ASP A 169 -2.90 -21.36 18.95
CA ASP A 169 -3.80 -20.80 19.96
C ASP A 169 -5.25 -21.19 19.71
N ASN A 170 -5.66 -22.27 20.37
CA ASN A 170 -7.04 -22.77 20.33
C ASN A 170 -8.07 -21.83 21.01
N ARG A 171 -7.64 -20.71 21.58
CA ARG A 171 -8.53 -19.71 22.21
C ARG A 171 -9.22 -18.83 21.20
N HIS A 172 -8.75 -18.81 19.95
CA HIS A 172 -9.31 -17.99 18.87
C HIS A 172 -9.82 -18.86 17.74
N PRO A 173 -10.95 -18.45 17.12
CA PRO A 173 -11.44 -19.15 15.95
C PRO A 173 -10.39 -19.12 14.83
N PRO A 174 -10.28 -20.20 14.03
CA PRO A 174 -9.35 -20.24 12.92
C PRO A 174 -9.64 -19.09 11.94
N VAL A 175 -8.59 -18.34 11.58
CA VAL A 175 -8.67 -17.25 10.62
C VAL A 175 -8.31 -17.76 9.23
N VAL A 176 -9.16 -17.50 8.27
CA VAL A 176 -8.85 -17.77 6.85
C VAL A 176 -7.82 -16.75 6.37
N ARG A 177 -6.59 -17.19 6.19
CA ARG A 177 -5.45 -16.31 5.79
C ARG A 177 -5.75 -15.49 4.56
N ARG A 178 -6.30 -16.12 3.54
CA ARG A 178 -6.62 -15.46 2.27
C ARG A 178 -7.58 -14.30 2.46
N ALA A 179 -8.57 -14.48 3.32
CA ALA A 179 -9.60 -13.50 3.62
C ALA A 179 -9.17 -12.43 4.63
N PHE A 180 -8.15 -12.69 5.42
CA PHE A 180 -7.78 -11.75 6.49
C PHE A 180 -7.35 -10.39 5.94
N ASP A 181 -8.11 -9.35 6.28
CA ASP A 181 -7.77 -7.98 5.91
C ASP A 181 -6.65 -7.42 6.81
N THR A 182 -5.50 -7.16 6.21
CA THR A 182 -4.36 -6.62 6.94
C THR A 182 -4.36 -5.09 7.02
N GLY A 183 -5.32 -4.41 6.39
CA GLY A 183 -5.37 -2.94 6.36
C GLY A 183 -5.20 -2.27 7.70
N PRO A 184 -5.93 -2.67 8.76
CA PRO A 184 -5.78 -2.05 10.08
C PRO A 184 -4.40 -2.25 10.74
N TRP A 185 -3.62 -3.24 10.32
CA TRP A 185 -2.47 -3.72 11.09
C TRP A 185 -1.12 -3.68 10.36
N ALA A 186 -1.13 -3.85 9.04
CA ALA A 186 0.09 -3.85 8.26
C ALA A 186 0.83 -2.51 8.34
N PRO A 187 2.17 -2.51 8.28
CA PRO A 187 2.94 -1.30 8.15
C PRO A 187 2.47 -0.47 6.96
N LYS A 188 2.46 0.82 7.15
CA LYS A 188 2.10 1.80 6.12
C LYS A 188 3.31 2.63 5.77
N SER A 189 3.38 3.04 4.54
CA SER A 189 4.34 4.01 4.08
C SER A 189 4.00 5.39 4.61
N VAL A 190 5.00 6.22 4.83
CA VAL A 190 4.83 7.61 5.30
C VAL A 190 5.15 8.56 4.15
N VAL A 191 4.29 9.54 3.95
CA VAL A 191 4.57 10.65 3.04
C VAL A 191 5.66 11.52 3.66
N VAL A 192 6.85 11.51 3.08
CA VAL A 192 8.00 12.28 3.58
C VAL A 192 8.29 13.44 2.65
N GLN A 193 8.14 14.65 3.16
CA GLN A 193 8.64 15.85 2.51
C GLN A 193 10.06 16.11 3.00
N ASP A 194 11.00 16.13 2.08
CA ASP A 194 12.35 16.53 2.41
C ASP A 194 12.37 18.04 2.67
N ARG A 195 12.63 18.40 3.91
CA ARG A 195 12.75 19.79 4.36
C ARG A 195 14.14 20.10 4.88
N THR A 196 15.02 19.11 4.84
CA THR A 196 16.35 19.26 5.38
C THR A 196 17.22 19.99 4.36
N ASP A 197 17.55 21.23 4.64
CA ASP A 197 18.67 21.89 3.98
C ASP A 197 19.96 21.31 4.58
N THR A 198 20.56 20.38 3.88
CA THR A 198 21.83 19.78 4.31
C THR A 198 23.01 20.71 4.11
N GLY A 199 22.76 21.92 3.61
CA GLY A 199 23.83 22.88 3.28
C GLY A 199 24.78 22.34 2.21
N THR A 200 25.94 22.93 2.12
CA THR A 200 26.99 22.48 1.20
C THR A 200 27.63 21.21 1.75
N LYS A 201 27.53 20.11 1.01
CA LYS A 201 28.23 18.87 1.37
C LYS A 201 29.73 19.13 1.57
N PRO A 202 30.31 18.70 2.70
CA PRO A 202 31.76 18.79 2.87
C PRO A 202 32.46 18.03 1.74
N ARG A 203 33.48 18.62 1.16
CA ARG A 203 34.34 17.96 0.16
C ARG A 203 35.32 17.04 0.85
N ILE A 204 34.82 15.94 1.40
CA ILE A 204 35.64 14.91 2.03
C ILE A 204 35.93 13.86 0.96
N GLN A 205 37.19 13.50 0.78
CA GLN A 205 37.53 12.37 -0.07
C GLN A 205 37.09 11.08 0.60
N GLN A 206 36.58 10.13 -0.17
CA GLN A 206 36.05 8.87 0.38
C GLN A 206 37.05 8.12 1.30
N LYS A 207 38.35 8.22 1.02
CA LYS A 207 39.41 7.64 1.86
C LYS A 207 39.51 8.28 3.25
N ASP A 208 38.99 9.50 3.42
CA ASP A 208 39.06 10.26 4.66
C ASP A 208 37.71 10.24 5.42
N ALA A 209 36.71 9.50 4.89
CA ALA A 209 35.40 9.32 5.52
C ALA A 209 35.44 8.11 6.46
N ALA A 210 35.10 8.30 7.73
CA ALA A 210 34.84 7.22 8.66
C ALA A 210 33.32 7.02 8.78
N ILE A 211 32.86 5.80 8.53
CA ILE A 211 31.46 5.40 8.71
C ILE A 211 31.42 4.59 10.00
N TYR A 212 30.60 5.02 10.96
CA TYR A 212 30.28 4.26 12.16
C TYR A 212 28.91 3.64 11.98
N GLU A 213 28.82 2.33 12.04
CA GLU A 213 27.58 1.55 12.11
C GLU A 213 27.24 1.20 13.56
#